data_1ffa05513b15d33b51c5c018a559c20a
#
_entry.id   1ffa05513b15d33b51c5c018a559c20a
#
_cell.length_a   1.000
_cell.length_b   1.000
_cell.length_c   1.000
_cell.angle_alpha   90.00
_cell.angle_beta   90.00
_cell.angle_gamma   90.00
#
_symmetry.space_group_name_H-M   'P 1'
#
loop_
_entity.id
_entity.type
_entity.pdbx_description
1 polymer ?
#
loop_
_entity_poly.entity_id
_entity_poly.type
_entity_poly.pdbx_seq_one_letter_code
_entity_poly.pdbx_strand_id
1 'polypeptide(L)'
;MLFSIALLIIVVIVSLRAAPKEKQEDAHIHGAGQIGVLAAIALFGVDYFTSYYYATGEMMSALHPYGLQKYGYIAVTIIAFANFVFGILYMYSLGPFNEGGGSYTASMRYLKPTLSLIVAVTLIQDYVLTIVVSALSGGDQLLSIINAYDANWIWHFAIGAALAAVTWFLTIRGRGESSRVVFTMLGVFLFLTLTMAIGLMIAHFKGVTPQAVETTHSVSLAQAFLHMLTASMKGMVALTGLEAVSNGVQFFINEDVALVKWGKKHMPRWKKLWGFYSGKSGIGRFVQTSFLFYGGLTTLFLTYFSLRFNVFDGTLGRTLIGNLAFIGFS
;
A
#
# COMPACT_ATOMS: atom_id res chain seq x y z
N MET A 1 0.44 -10.87 -22.19
CA MET A 1 1.80 -10.47 -21.80
C MET A 1 2.28 -9.23 -22.58
N LEU A 2 2.54 -9.32 -23.91
CA LEU A 2 2.93 -8.16 -24.72
C LEU A 2 1.93 -6.99 -24.63
N PHE A 3 0.64 -7.29 -24.57
CA PHE A 3 -0.42 -6.30 -24.44
C PHE A 3 -0.34 -5.55 -23.08
N SER A 4 -0.08 -6.25 -21.97
CA SER A 4 0.03 -5.62 -20.65
C SER A 4 1.27 -4.72 -20.53
N ILE A 5 2.39 -5.15 -21.12
CA ILE A 5 3.61 -4.33 -21.21
C ILE A 5 3.36 -3.12 -22.11
N ALA A 6 2.72 -3.31 -23.26
CA ALA A 6 2.36 -2.22 -24.17
C ALA A 6 1.40 -1.23 -23.49
N LEU A 7 0.40 -1.71 -22.74
CA LEU A 7 -0.52 -0.86 -21.97
C LEU A 7 0.23 -0.05 -20.92
N LEU A 8 1.13 -0.67 -20.17
CA LEU A 8 1.95 0.02 -19.17
C LEU A 8 2.81 1.13 -19.81
N ILE A 9 3.46 0.82 -20.95
CA ILE A 9 4.24 1.80 -21.71
C ILE A 9 3.35 2.94 -22.22
N ILE A 10 2.17 2.62 -22.77
CA ILE A 10 1.21 3.62 -23.24
C ILE A 10 0.74 4.51 -22.08
N VAL A 11 0.39 3.93 -20.93
CA VAL A 11 -0.03 4.68 -19.75
C VAL A 11 1.07 5.63 -19.28
N VAL A 12 2.32 5.18 -19.22
CA VAL A 12 3.47 6.03 -18.86
C VAL A 12 3.66 7.14 -19.88
N ILE A 13 3.66 6.84 -21.18
CA ILE A 13 3.84 7.83 -22.26
C ILE A 13 2.70 8.86 -22.26
N VAL A 14 1.45 8.40 -22.13
CA VAL A 14 0.27 9.30 -22.08
C VAL A 14 0.33 10.18 -20.85
N SER A 15 0.67 9.62 -19.70
CA SER A 15 0.80 10.39 -18.45
C SER A 15 1.90 11.45 -18.54
N LEU A 16 3.05 11.10 -19.13
CA LEU A 16 4.15 12.04 -19.34
C LEU A 16 3.81 13.15 -20.35
N ARG A 17 2.99 12.85 -21.37
CA ARG A 17 2.56 13.84 -22.37
C ARG A 17 1.38 14.69 -21.90
N ALA A 18 0.49 14.13 -21.09
CA ALA A 18 -0.67 14.83 -20.54
C ALA A 18 -0.33 15.77 -19.38
N ALA A 19 0.89 15.68 -18.82
CA ALA A 19 1.33 16.59 -17.79
C ALA A 19 1.39 18.02 -18.34
N PRO A 20 0.56 19.01 -17.90
CA PRO A 20 0.78 20.41 -18.25
C PRO A 20 2.15 20.80 -17.73
N LYS A 21 2.87 21.56 -18.52
CA LYS A 21 4.05 22.30 -18.02
C LYS A 21 3.51 23.30 -17.00
N GLU A 22 3.52 22.93 -15.74
CA GLU A 22 3.32 23.89 -14.67
C GLU A 22 4.42 24.95 -14.84
N LYS A 23 4.01 26.20 -15.00
CA LYS A 23 4.94 27.31 -14.82
C LYS A 23 5.53 27.13 -13.44
N GLN A 24 6.84 27.05 -13.40
CA GLN A 24 7.66 27.05 -12.19
C GLN A 24 7.54 28.44 -11.57
N GLU A 25 6.32 28.77 -11.09
CA GLU A 25 6.12 29.93 -10.22
C GLU A 25 6.64 29.51 -8.86
N ASP A 26 7.79 30.04 -8.53
CA ASP A 26 8.41 30.11 -7.22
C ASP A 26 8.21 28.88 -6.35
N ALA A 27 9.14 27.96 -6.49
CA ALA A 27 9.40 26.92 -5.51
C ALA A 27 9.90 27.54 -4.18
N HIS A 28 9.17 28.51 -3.67
CA HIS A 28 9.26 28.85 -2.26
C HIS A 28 8.85 27.61 -1.49
N ILE A 29 9.77 27.16 -0.66
CA ILE A 29 9.81 26.15 0.41
C ILE A 29 8.45 25.61 0.88
N HIS A 30 7.35 26.11 0.42
CA HIS A 30 5.99 25.86 0.89
C HIS A 30 5.03 25.50 -0.24
N GLY A 31 5.25 24.38 -0.93
CA GLY A 31 4.16 23.75 -1.72
C GLY A 31 2.93 23.42 -0.84
N ALA A 32 2.69 24.23 0.18
CA ALA A 32 1.62 24.14 1.14
C ALA A 32 0.30 24.51 0.46
N GLY A 33 -0.69 23.63 0.58
CA GLY A 33 -2.05 23.89 0.14
C GLY A 33 -2.32 23.62 -1.34
N GLN A 34 -1.54 22.78 -2.02
CA GLN A 34 -1.71 22.49 -3.45
C GLN A 34 -2.30 21.10 -3.75
N ILE A 35 -2.35 20.18 -2.77
CA ILE A 35 -2.78 18.81 -2.98
C ILE A 35 -4.23 18.63 -2.55
N GLY A 36 -5.11 18.37 -3.52
CA GLY A 36 -6.50 17.98 -3.27
C GLY A 36 -6.64 16.51 -2.85
N VAL A 37 -7.85 16.10 -2.43
CA VAL A 37 -8.12 14.76 -1.88
C VAL A 37 -7.73 13.62 -2.82
N LEU A 38 -8.01 13.73 -4.12
CA LEU A 38 -7.69 12.66 -5.08
C LEU A 38 -6.17 12.52 -5.29
N ALA A 39 -5.46 13.64 -5.39
CA ALA A 39 -4.01 13.64 -5.47
C ALA A 39 -3.38 13.15 -4.16
N ALA A 40 -3.97 13.44 -3.01
CA ALA A 40 -3.54 12.93 -1.72
C ALA A 40 -3.71 11.40 -1.62
N ILE A 41 -4.85 10.86 -2.06
CA ILE A 41 -5.07 9.41 -2.14
C ILE A 41 -4.03 8.77 -3.07
N ALA A 42 -3.74 9.37 -4.22
CA ALA A 42 -2.76 8.81 -5.14
C ALA A 42 -1.34 8.86 -4.58
N LEU A 43 -0.88 10.03 -4.12
CA LEU A 43 0.52 10.22 -3.69
C LEU A 43 0.86 9.46 -2.41
N PHE A 44 -0.06 9.42 -1.45
CA PHE A 44 0.16 8.78 -0.15
C PHE A 44 -0.46 7.39 -0.06
N GLY A 45 -1.39 7.06 -0.97
CA GLY A 45 -2.10 5.80 -0.96
C GLY A 45 -1.47 4.71 -1.79
N VAL A 46 -0.70 5.03 -2.83
CA VAL A 46 -0.13 4.01 -3.71
C VAL A 46 0.77 3.05 -2.94
N ASP A 47 1.64 3.55 -2.11
CA ASP A 47 2.51 2.74 -1.25
C ASP A 47 1.68 1.86 -0.30
N TYR A 48 0.72 2.47 0.38
CA TYR A 48 -0.16 1.76 1.30
C TYR A 48 -0.99 0.67 0.59
N PHE A 49 -1.61 0.97 -0.54
CA PHE A 49 -2.46 0.01 -1.26
C PHE A 49 -1.66 -1.14 -1.85
N THR A 50 -0.49 -0.88 -2.40
CA THR A 50 0.36 -1.92 -2.99
C THR A 50 1.02 -2.80 -1.94
N SER A 51 1.28 -2.27 -0.74
CA SER A 51 1.89 -3.01 0.36
C SER A 51 1.05 -4.21 0.80
N TYR A 52 -0.27 -4.16 0.69
CA TYR A 52 -1.14 -5.28 1.02
C TYR A 52 -0.99 -6.48 0.09
N TYR A 53 -0.51 -6.27 -1.12
CA TYR A 53 -0.28 -7.36 -2.07
C TYR A 53 0.89 -8.24 -1.66
N TYR A 54 2.04 -7.63 -1.45
CA TYR A 54 3.22 -8.41 -1.06
C TYR A 54 3.19 -8.81 0.43
N ALA A 55 2.54 -8.03 1.30
CA ALA A 55 2.44 -8.34 2.72
C ALA A 55 1.72 -9.66 3.00
N THR A 56 0.65 -9.97 2.24
CA THR A 56 -0.04 -11.26 2.36
C THR A 56 0.87 -12.41 1.94
N GLY A 57 1.64 -12.24 0.87
CA GLY A 57 2.67 -13.20 0.45
C GLY A 57 3.75 -13.40 1.52
N GLU A 58 4.30 -12.32 2.04
CA GLU A 58 5.32 -12.38 3.10
C GLU A 58 4.79 -13.05 4.38
N MET A 59 3.55 -12.78 4.76
CA MET A 59 2.88 -13.47 5.87
C MET A 59 2.79 -14.97 5.63
N MET A 60 2.34 -15.37 4.44
CA MET A 60 2.14 -16.78 4.10
C MET A 60 3.47 -17.52 3.93
N SER A 61 4.53 -16.88 3.43
CA SER A 61 5.86 -17.46 3.32
C SER A 61 6.42 -17.93 4.65
N ALA A 62 6.04 -17.28 5.75
CA ALA A 62 6.45 -17.66 7.09
C ALA A 62 5.68 -18.89 7.65
N LEU A 63 4.52 -19.22 7.08
CA LEU A 63 3.66 -20.31 7.54
C LEU A 63 3.72 -21.55 6.65
N HIS A 64 3.88 -21.34 5.35
CA HIS A 64 3.81 -22.40 4.34
C HIS A 64 4.83 -23.53 4.55
N PRO A 65 6.15 -23.27 4.81
CA PRO A 65 7.14 -24.33 4.97
C PRO A 65 6.85 -25.29 6.13
N TYR A 66 6.03 -24.85 7.08
CA TYR A 66 5.72 -25.59 8.31
C TYR A 66 4.30 -26.19 8.33
N GLY A 67 3.56 -26.08 7.22
CA GLY A 67 2.17 -26.58 7.16
C GLY A 67 1.19 -25.80 8.06
N LEU A 68 1.54 -24.56 8.42
CA LEU A 68 0.79 -23.73 9.36
C LEU A 68 -0.17 -22.74 8.67
N GLN A 69 -0.49 -22.91 7.39
CA GLN A 69 -1.29 -21.97 6.58
C GLN A 69 -2.62 -21.62 7.23
N LYS A 70 -3.26 -22.61 7.90
CA LYS A 70 -4.53 -22.40 8.62
C LYS A 70 -4.45 -21.29 9.69
N TYR A 71 -3.28 -21.03 10.23
CA TYR A 71 -3.05 -19.96 11.19
C TYR A 71 -2.93 -18.58 10.54
N GLY A 72 -2.92 -18.50 9.20
CA GLY A 72 -2.96 -17.25 8.46
C GLY A 72 -4.16 -16.37 8.81
N TYR A 73 -5.30 -16.97 9.17
CA TYR A 73 -6.46 -16.22 9.67
C TYR A 73 -6.18 -15.48 10.98
N ILE A 74 -5.39 -16.07 11.88
CA ILE A 74 -5.00 -15.41 13.13
C ILE A 74 -4.01 -14.30 12.84
N ALA A 75 -2.99 -14.58 12.02
CA ALA A 75 -1.99 -13.59 11.63
C ALA A 75 -2.62 -12.37 10.95
N VAL A 76 -3.53 -12.58 9.98
CA VAL A 76 -4.21 -11.47 9.30
C VAL A 76 -5.13 -10.69 10.25
N THR A 77 -5.74 -11.34 11.22
CA THR A 77 -6.57 -10.65 12.23
C THR A 77 -5.71 -9.71 13.08
N ILE A 78 -4.51 -10.13 13.47
CA ILE A 78 -3.55 -9.29 14.19
C ILE A 78 -3.14 -8.10 13.33
N ILE A 79 -2.83 -8.30 12.05
CA ILE A 79 -2.46 -7.24 11.10
C ILE A 79 -3.63 -6.25 10.93
N ALA A 80 -4.86 -6.75 10.71
CA ALA A 80 -6.04 -5.92 10.54
C ALA A 80 -6.35 -5.10 11.80
N PHE A 81 -6.20 -5.70 12.99
CA PHE A 81 -6.35 -5.00 14.26
C PHE A 81 -5.30 -3.90 14.43
N ALA A 82 -4.03 -4.21 14.16
CA ALA A 82 -2.95 -3.21 14.21
C ALA A 82 -3.22 -2.06 13.22
N ASN A 83 -3.64 -2.38 11.99
CA ASN A 83 -4.03 -1.39 10.98
C ASN A 83 -5.13 -0.46 11.52
N PHE A 84 -6.17 -1.02 12.12
CA PHE A 84 -7.27 -0.25 12.67
C PHE A 84 -6.80 0.68 13.81
N VAL A 85 -6.03 0.15 14.76
CA VAL A 85 -5.52 0.91 15.90
C VAL A 85 -4.60 2.05 15.44
N PHE A 86 -3.59 1.75 14.65
CA PHE A 86 -2.63 2.76 14.17
C PHE A 86 -3.30 3.78 13.25
N GLY A 87 -4.18 3.34 12.36
CA GLY A 87 -4.90 4.27 11.49
C GLY A 87 -5.78 5.25 12.26
N ILE A 88 -6.47 4.81 13.32
CA ILE A 88 -7.22 5.71 14.20
C ILE A 88 -6.28 6.69 14.92
N LEU A 89 -5.15 6.20 15.46
CA LEU A 89 -4.18 7.07 16.13
C LEU A 89 -3.65 8.14 15.18
N TYR A 90 -3.33 7.79 13.94
CA TYR A 90 -2.91 8.78 12.93
C TYR A 90 -4.03 9.76 12.58
N MET A 91 -5.29 9.32 12.43
CA MET A 91 -6.42 10.25 12.19
C MET A 91 -6.56 11.29 13.32
N TYR A 92 -6.38 10.89 14.56
CA TYR A 92 -6.43 11.83 15.67
C TYR A 92 -5.21 12.75 15.72
N SER A 93 -4.01 12.26 15.38
CA SER A 93 -2.78 13.06 15.35
C SER A 93 -2.80 14.18 14.31
N LEU A 94 -3.52 14.00 13.20
CA LEU A 94 -3.64 15.02 12.14
C LEU A 94 -4.23 16.36 12.60
N GLY A 95 -4.96 16.39 13.71
CA GLY A 95 -5.49 17.64 14.26
C GLY A 95 -4.39 18.51 14.89
N PRO A 96 -3.73 18.04 15.95
CA PRO A 96 -2.70 18.81 16.64
C PRO A 96 -1.37 18.93 15.87
N PHE A 97 -1.09 18.05 14.90
CA PHE A 97 0.16 18.00 14.10
C PHE A 97 -0.09 18.27 12.61
N ASN A 98 -0.84 19.31 12.30
CA ASN A 98 -1.18 19.67 10.92
C ASN A 98 -0.04 20.39 10.16
N GLU A 99 1.10 20.54 10.80
CA GLU A 99 2.32 21.11 10.21
C GLU A 99 3.11 20.09 9.38
N GLY A 100 2.73 18.80 9.45
CA GLY A 100 3.46 17.70 8.85
C GLY A 100 4.52 17.09 9.78
N GLY A 101 5.34 16.18 9.25
CA GLY A 101 6.40 15.51 9.99
C GLY A 101 5.96 14.37 10.91
N GLY A 102 4.65 14.03 10.91
CA GLY A 102 4.12 12.82 11.53
C GLY A 102 4.60 12.53 12.94
N SER A 103 5.03 11.29 13.17
CA SER A 103 5.54 10.81 14.47
C SER A 103 6.78 11.57 14.94
N TYR A 104 7.62 12.08 14.03
CA TYR A 104 8.78 12.88 14.41
C TYR A 104 8.35 14.20 15.06
N THR A 105 7.44 14.95 14.44
CA THR A 105 6.93 16.22 15.00
C THR A 105 6.26 15.99 16.37
N ALA A 106 5.48 14.90 16.48
CA ALA A 106 4.85 14.53 17.75
C ALA A 106 5.90 14.22 18.82
N SER A 107 6.93 13.45 18.48
CA SER A 107 8.01 13.09 19.39
C SER A 107 8.82 14.31 19.83
N MET A 108 9.12 15.24 18.93
CA MET A 108 9.82 16.49 19.25
C MET A 108 9.04 17.37 20.24
N ARG A 109 7.71 17.35 20.17
CA ARG A 109 6.86 18.19 21.02
C ARG A 109 6.66 17.61 22.42
N TYR A 110 6.64 16.29 22.55
CA TYR A 110 6.27 15.62 23.81
C TYR A 110 7.40 14.78 24.43
N LEU A 111 8.45 14.44 23.69
CA LEU A 111 9.55 13.64 24.18
C LEU A 111 10.85 14.45 24.24
N LYS A 112 11.88 13.85 24.84
CA LYS A 112 13.22 14.45 24.86
C LYS A 112 13.86 14.40 23.47
N PRO A 113 14.72 15.37 23.10
CA PRO A 113 15.39 15.42 21.78
C PRO A 113 16.08 14.11 21.39
N THR A 114 16.71 13.42 22.33
CA THR A 114 17.36 12.13 22.08
C THR A 114 16.38 11.05 21.60
N LEU A 115 15.19 10.95 22.22
CA LEU A 115 14.16 10.00 21.80
C LEU A 115 13.59 10.39 20.44
N SER A 116 13.43 11.68 20.18
CA SER A 116 12.97 12.17 18.87
C SER A 116 13.97 11.87 17.75
N LEU A 117 15.27 11.90 18.05
CA LEU A 117 16.29 11.48 17.10
C LEU A 117 16.20 9.99 16.77
N ILE A 118 15.93 9.14 17.75
CA ILE A 118 15.70 7.71 17.54
C ILE A 118 14.50 7.51 16.61
N VAL A 119 13.39 8.21 16.87
CA VAL A 119 12.20 8.16 15.99
C VAL A 119 12.56 8.58 14.55
N ALA A 120 13.30 9.68 14.38
CA ALA A 120 13.71 10.13 13.05
C ALA A 120 14.55 9.09 12.31
N VAL A 121 15.54 8.49 12.97
CA VAL A 121 16.39 7.45 12.37
C VAL A 121 15.58 6.22 12.01
N THR A 122 14.66 5.79 12.88
CA THR A 122 13.78 4.66 12.62
C THR A 122 12.87 4.91 11.41
N LEU A 123 12.33 6.12 11.28
CA LEU A 123 11.50 6.50 10.12
C LEU A 123 12.30 6.50 8.80
N ILE A 124 13.51 7.03 8.82
CA ILE A 124 14.38 6.99 7.63
C ILE A 124 14.66 5.54 7.23
N GLN A 125 14.95 4.69 8.21
CA GLN A 125 15.20 3.27 7.98
C GLN A 125 13.96 2.57 7.42
N ASP A 126 12.78 2.85 7.96
CA ASP A 126 11.50 2.31 7.48
C ASP A 126 11.26 2.70 6.01
N TYR A 127 11.43 3.96 5.64
CA TYR A 127 11.27 4.41 4.26
C TYR A 127 12.27 3.75 3.30
N VAL A 128 13.53 3.61 3.70
CA VAL A 128 14.54 2.93 2.87
C VAL A 128 14.15 1.46 2.66
N LEU A 129 13.74 0.75 3.71
CA LEU A 129 13.31 -0.64 3.62
C LEU A 129 12.04 -0.78 2.76
N THR A 130 11.08 0.12 2.90
CA THR A 130 9.85 0.13 2.10
C THR A 130 10.16 0.29 0.61
N ILE A 131 11.08 1.21 0.24
CA ILE A 131 11.51 1.37 -1.16
C ILE A 131 12.14 0.08 -1.69
N VAL A 132 13.02 -0.55 -0.90
CA VAL A 132 13.70 -1.79 -1.31
C VAL A 132 12.69 -2.92 -1.50
N VAL A 133 11.80 -3.16 -0.53
CA VAL A 133 10.82 -4.25 -0.60
C VAL A 133 9.84 -4.02 -1.76
N SER A 134 9.35 -2.80 -1.94
CA SER A 134 8.43 -2.46 -3.03
C SER A 134 9.09 -2.62 -4.40
N ALA A 135 10.35 -2.20 -4.55
CA ALA A 135 11.09 -2.32 -5.81
C ALA A 135 11.38 -3.78 -6.16
N LEU A 136 11.80 -4.59 -5.18
CA LEU A 136 12.04 -6.02 -5.37
C LEU A 136 10.73 -6.76 -5.69
N SER A 137 9.67 -6.50 -4.95
CA SER A 137 8.35 -7.09 -5.23
C SER A 137 7.85 -6.74 -6.64
N GLY A 138 8.03 -5.49 -7.08
CA GLY A 138 7.71 -5.08 -8.44
C GLY A 138 8.57 -5.81 -9.48
N GLY A 139 9.86 -6.03 -9.21
CA GLY A 139 10.77 -6.82 -10.04
C GLY A 139 10.32 -8.27 -10.18
N ASP A 140 9.95 -8.89 -9.06
CA ASP A 140 9.43 -10.27 -9.01
C ASP A 140 8.15 -10.42 -9.84
N GLN A 141 7.24 -9.44 -9.77
CA GLN A 141 6.02 -9.45 -10.57
C GLN A 141 6.34 -9.36 -12.08
N LEU A 142 7.28 -8.50 -12.48
CA LEU A 142 7.70 -8.41 -13.88
C LEU A 142 8.34 -9.70 -14.38
N LEU A 143 9.23 -10.31 -13.60
CA LEU A 143 9.83 -11.61 -13.94
C LEU A 143 8.77 -12.72 -14.04
N SER A 144 7.80 -12.70 -13.15
CA SER A 144 6.67 -13.63 -13.19
C SER A 144 5.87 -13.53 -14.49
N ILE A 145 5.61 -12.32 -14.99
CA ILE A 145 4.87 -12.09 -16.25
C ILE A 145 5.57 -12.72 -17.45
N ILE A 146 6.90 -12.69 -17.47
CA ILE A 146 7.69 -13.27 -18.56
C ILE A 146 8.08 -14.74 -18.32
N ASN A 147 7.51 -15.37 -17.28
CA ASN A 147 7.84 -16.74 -16.85
C ASN A 147 9.33 -16.94 -16.51
N ALA A 148 9.99 -15.90 -15.99
CA ALA A 148 11.39 -15.90 -15.60
C ALA A 148 11.56 -15.69 -14.08
N TYR A 149 10.57 -16.09 -13.29
CA TYR A 149 10.62 -15.94 -11.83
C TYR A 149 11.79 -16.74 -11.19
N ASP A 150 12.14 -17.87 -11.76
CA ASP A 150 13.26 -18.71 -11.31
C ASP A 150 14.64 -18.21 -11.83
N ALA A 151 14.69 -17.00 -12.40
CA ALA A 151 15.94 -16.41 -12.84
C ALA A 151 16.91 -16.17 -11.67
N ASN A 152 18.19 -16.01 -11.99
CA ASN A 152 19.20 -15.70 -10.99
C ASN A 152 18.83 -14.42 -10.20
N TRP A 153 19.12 -14.38 -8.91
CA TRP A 153 18.88 -13.24 -8.01
C TRP A 153 19.39 -11.89 -8.56
N ILE A 154 20.42 -11.91 -9.43
CA ILE A 154 20.95 -10.72 -10.10
C ILE A 154 19.88 -10.02 -10.94
N TRP A 155 19.00 -10.78 -11.62
CA TRP A 155 17.92 -10.21 -12.42
C TRP A 155 16.83 -9.58 -11.54
N HIS A 156 16.47 -10.21 -10.42
CA HIS A 156 15.56 -9.64 -9.43
C HIS A 156 16.09 -8.31 -8.90
N PHE A 157 17.37 -8.29 -8.53
CA PHE A 157 18.03 -7.07 -8.08
C PHE A 157 18.11 -6.00 -9.18
N ALA A 158 18.54 -6.35 -10.39
CA ALA A 158 18.70 -5.41 -11.50
C ALA A 158 17.38 -4.75 -11.90
N ILE A 159 16.30 -5.53 -11.99
CA ILE A 159 14.97 -5.00 -12.32
C ILE A 159 14.44 -4.14 -11.17
N GLY A 160 14.58 -4.58 -9.92
CA GLY A 160 14.21 -3.78 -8.75
C GLY A 160 14.96 -2.46 -8.69
N ALA A 161 16.28 -2.47 -8.91
CA ALA A 161 17.10 -1.27 -8.96
C ALA A 161 16.70 -0.33 -10.11
N ALA A 162 16.37 -0.88 -11.29
CA ALA A 162 15.88 -0.09 -12.42
C ALA A 162 14.53 0.57 -12.10
N LEU A 163 13.60 -0.14 -11.46
CA LEU A 163 12.32 0.42 -11.01
C LEU A 163 12.51 1.53 -9.98
N ALA A 164 13.38 1.33 -9.00
CA ALA A 164 13.73 2.36 -8.02
C ALA A 164 14.33 3.60 -8.69
N ALA A 165 15.24 3.41 -9.67
CA ALA A 165 15.84 4.51 -10.42
C ALA A 165 14.81 5.30 -11.24
N VAL A 166 13.86 4.61 -11.89
CA VAL A 166 12.76 5.26 -12.64
C VAL A 166 11.88 6.07 -11.70
N THR A 167 11.52 5.50 -10.55
CA THR A 167 10.70 6.19 -9.54
C THR A 167 11.40 7.41 -8.99
N TRP A 168 12.70 7.29 -8.67
CA TRP A 168 13.53 8.41 -8.24
C TRP A 168 13.59 9.53 -9.30
N PHE A 169 13.80 9.17 -10.56
CA PHE A 169 13.84 10.13 -11.66
C PHE A 169 12.49 10.87 -11.84
N LEU A 170 11.36 10.17 -11.71
CA LEU A 170 10.04 10.78 -11.75
C LEU A 170 9.82 11.74 -10.57
N THR A 171 10.33 11.38 -9.40
CA THR A 171 10.19 12.20 -8.19
C THR A 171 10.93 13.53 -8.29
N ILE A 172 12.13 13.55 -8.90
CA ILE A 172 12.90 14.80 -9.07
C ILE A 172 12.26 15.76 -10.09
N ARG A 173 11.42 15.28 -10.99
CA ARG A 173 10.73 16.13 -11.98
C ARG A 173 9.64 17.02 -11.39
N GLY A 174 9.30 16.83 -10.13
CA GLY A 174 8.36 17.67 -9.40
C GLY A 174 7.04 16.98 -9.07
N ARG A 175 6.33 17.58 -8.13
CA ARG A 175 5.13 16.97 -7.52
C ARG A 175 3.94 16.90 -8.48
N GLY A 176 3.78 17.87 -9.36
CA GLY A 176 2.65 17.92 -10.30
C GLY A 176 2.71 16.81 -11.34
N GLU A 177 3.88 16.60 -11.95
CA GLU A 177 4.08 15.51 -12.92
C GLU A 177 4.02 14.14 -12.22
N SER A 178 4.70 14.01 -11.08
CA SER A 178 4.70 12.79 -10.29
C SER A 178 3.30 12.39 -9.85
N SER A 179 2.48 13.32 -9.36
CA SER A 179 1.12 12.99 -8.87
C SER A 179 0.21 12.43 -9.97
N ARG A 180 0.36 12.88 -11.22
CA ARG A 180 -0.46 12.36 -12.34
C ARG A 180 -0.04 10.96 -12.75
N VAL A 181 1.26 10.73 -12.86
CA VAL A 181 1.78 9.38 -13.15
C VAL A 181 1.32 8.42 -12.07
N VAL A 182 1.50 8.77 -10.81
CA VAL A 182 1.10 7.95 -9.66
C VAL A 182 -0.42 7.75 -9.63
N PHE A 183 -1.22 8.78 -9.93
CA PHE A 183 -2.67 8.64 -10.00
C PHE A 183 -3.10 7.66 -11.11
N THR A 184 -2.47 7.73 -12.27
CA THR A 184 -2.76 6.80 -13.36
C THR A 184 -2.33 5.37 -13.00
N MET A 185 -1.15 5.20 -12.40
CA MET A 185 -0.69 3.91 -11.90
C MET A 185 -1.64 3.33 -10.85
N LEU A 186 -2.09 4.16 -9.90
CA LEU A 186 -3.08 3.74 -8.91
C LEU A 186 -4.41 3.32 -9.56
N GLY A 187 -4.87 4.05 -10.58
CA GLY A 187 -6.09 3.68 -11.32
C GLY A 187 -5.97 2.33 -12.01
N VAL A 188 -4.85 2.08 -12.69
CA VAL A 188 -4.55 0.78 -13.31
C VAL A 188 -4.46 -0.32 -12.24
N PHE A 189 -3.76 -0.07 -11.14
CA PHE A 189 -3.64 -1.01 -10.04
C PHE A 189 -5.01 -1.38 -9.44
N LEU A 190 -5.87 -0.40 -9.14
CA LEU A 190 -7.20 -0.66 -8.59
C LEU A 190 -8.08 -1.43 -9.58
N PHE A 191 -7.98 -1.13 -10.87
CA PHE A 191 -8.69 -1.86 -11.92
C PHE A 191 -8.23 -3.33 -11.99
N LEU A 192 -6.91 -3.58 -11.96
CA LEU A 192 -6.34 -4.93 -11.93
C LEU A 192 -6.77 -5.69 -10.68
N THR A 193 -6.75 -5.03 -9.52
CA THR A 193 -7.23 -5.60 -8.25
C THR A 193 -8.68 -6.02 -8.34
N LEU A 194 -9.53 -5.16 -8.88
CA LEU A 194 -10.95 -5.45 -9.05
C LEU A 194 -11.17 -6.64 -10.00
N THR A 195 -10.45 -6.68 -11.11
CA THR A 195 -10.51 -7.78 -12.09
C THR A 195 -10.08 -9.10 -11.45
N MET A 196 -8.98 -9.09 -10.70
CA MET A 196 -8.52 -10.25 -9.93
C MET A 196 -9.57 -10.69 -8.91
N ALA A 197 -10.15 -9.75 -8.15
CA ALA A 197 -11.18 -10.05 -7.16
C ALA A 197 -12.40 -10.73 -7.79
N ILE A 198 -12.87 -10.21 -8.92
CA ILE A 198 -13.98 -10.80 -9.70
C ILE A 198 -13.60 -12.21 -10.19
N GLY A 199 -12.41 -12.38 -10.76
CA GLY A 199 -11.91 -13.67 -11.22
C GLY A 199 -11.84 -14.71 -10.11
N LEU A 200 -11.32 -14.36 -8.95
CA LEU A 200 -11.27 -15.23 -7.77
C LEU A 200 -12.67 -15.61 -7.26
N MET A 201 -13.59 -14.66 -7.25
CA MET A 201 -15.00 -14.95 -6.90
C MET A 201 -15.66 -15.92 -7.89
N ILE A 202 -15.46 -15.70 -9.19
CA ILE A 202 -15.97 -16.61 -10.23
C ILE A 202 -15.38 -18.01 -10.06
N ALA A 203 -14.07 -18.14 -9.84
CA ALA A 203 -13.40 -19.41 -9.60
C ALA A 203 -13.97 -20.12 -8.36
N HIS A 204 -14.23 -19.36 -7.29
CA HIS A 204 -14.86 -19.89 -6.07
C HIS A 204 -16.26 -20.45 -6.34
N PHE A 205 -17.12 -19.70 -7.03
CA PHE A 205 -18.48 -20.14 -7.35
C PHE A 205 -18.52 -21.30 -8.35
N LYS A 206 -17.52 -21.41 -9.24
CA LYS A 206 -17.38 -22.57 -10.14
C LYS A 206 -16.83 -23.82 -9.44
N GLY A 207 -16.51 -23.75 -8.15
CA GLY A 207 -16.02 -24.88 -7.39
C GLY A 207 -14.61 -25.34 -7.77
N VAL A 208 -13.75 -24.44 -8.22
CA VAL A 208 -12.34 -24.76 -8.51
C VAL A 208 -11.72 -25.38 -7.26
N THR A 209 -11.14 -26.56 -7.40
CA THR A 209 -10.49 -27.28 -6.31
C THR A 209 -9.12 -26.70 -6.02
N PRO A 210 -8.76 -26.51 -4.74
CA PRO A 210 -7.43 -26.05 -4.37
C PRO A 210 -6.38 -27.10 -4.69
N GLN A 211 -5.15 -26.65 -4.98
CA GLN A 211 -4.01 -27.54 -5.11
C GLN A 211 -3.67 -28.17 -3.76
N ALA A 212 -3.26 -29.43 -3.79
CA ALA A 212 -2.75 -30.11 -2.59
C ALA A 212 -1.43 -29.45 -2.15
N VAL A 213 -1.31 -29.17 -0.85
CA VAL A 213 -0.08 -28.64 -0.27
C VAL A 213 0.62 -29.76 0.49
N GLU A 214 1.81 -30.07 0.08
CA GLU A 214 2.68 -30.99 0.82
C GLU A 214 3.21 -30.27 2.08
N THR A 215 2.93 -30.82 3.24
CA THR A 215 3.49 -30.31 4.50
C THR A 215 4.81 -30.99 4.77
N THR A 216 5.88 -30.22 4.86
CA THR A 216 7.26 -30.73 4.96
C THR A 216 7.76 -30.92 6.38
N HIS A 217 7.13 -30.30 7.38
CA HIS A 217 7.63 -30.32 8.76
C HIS A 217 6.51 -30.45 9.80
N SER A 218 6.76 -31.27 10.81
CA SER A 218 5.96 -31.29 12.05
C SER A 218 6.57 -30.31 13.05
N VAL A 219 5.75 -29.43 13.61
CA VAL A 219 6.18 -28.41 14.58
C VAL A 219 5.44 -28.55 15.90
N SER A 220 6.13 -28.26 17.00
CA SER A 220 5.52 -28.18 18.32
C SER A 220 4.59 -26.97 18.44
N LEU A 221 3.70 -26.96 19.43
CA LEU A 221 2.76 -25.87 19.66
C LEU A 221 3.50 -24.52 19.89
N ALA A 222 4.60 -24.53 20.62
CA ALA A 222 5.39 -23.35 20.87
C ALA A 222 6.04 -22.80 19.59
N GLN A 223 6.56 -23.67 18.74
CA GLN A 223 7.09 -23.28 17.43
C GLN A 223 5.99 -22.73 16.51
N ALA A 224 4.82 -23.39 16.48
CA ALA A 224 3.68 -22.90 15.72
C ALA A 224 3.28 -21.48 16.14
N PHE A 225 3.27 -21.19 17.44
CA PHE A 225 3.00 -19.83 17.95
C PHE A 225 4.06 -18.82 17.50
N LEU A 226 5.35 -19.18 17.56
CA LEU A 226 6.44 -18.32 17.11
C LEU A 226 6.37 -18.05 15.61
N HIS A 227 6.07 -19.06 14.79
CA HIS A 227 5.91 -18.88 13.34
C HIS A 227 4.69 -18.01 13.02
N MET A 228 3.59 -18.17 13.73
CA MET A 228 2.42 -17.29 13.60
C MET A 228 2.74 -15.84 13.95
N LEU A 229 3.51 -15.62 15.02
CA LEU A 229 3.95 -14.29 15.43
C LEU A 229 4.87 -13.67 14.37
N THR A 230 5.83 -14.45 13.88
CA THR A 230 6.73 -14.04 12.78
C THR A 230 5.95 -13.71 11.51
N ALA A 231 4.95 -14.51 11.16
CA ALA A 231 4.05 -14.25 10.03
C ALA A 231 3.30 -12.92 10.20
N SER A 232 2.76 -12.67 11.40
CA SER A 232 2.09 -11.40 11.70
C SER A 232 3.05 -10.22 11.56
N MET A 233 4.28 -10.34 12.07
CA MET A 233 5.31 -9.29 11.96
C MET A 233 5.71 -9.04 10.50
N LYS A 234 5.92 -10.07 9.70
CA LYS A 234 6.20 -9.93 8.27
C LYS A 234 5.03 -9.26 7.54
N GLY A 235 3.80 -9.66 7.84
CA GLY A 235 2.62 -9.05 7.24
C GLY A 235 2.35 -7.61 7.70
N MET A 236 2.94 -7.16 8.82
CA MET A 236 2.83 -5.76 9.26
C MET A 236 3.52 -4.77 8.30
N VAL A 237 4.31 -5.22 7.35
CA VAL A 237 4.79 -4.39 6.25
C VAL A 237 3.63 -3.76 5.45
N ALA A 238 2.41 -4.33 5.52
CA ALA A 238 1.20 -3.71 4.99
C ALA A 238 0.86 -2.36 5.64
N LEU A 239 1.38 -2.07 6.83
CA LEU A 239 1.11 -0.82 7.55
C LEU A 239 2.01 0.34 7.11
N THR A 240 3.02 0.06 6.27
CA THR A 240 3.84 1.10 5.65
C THR A 240 2.94 2.06 4.86
N GLY A 241 3.26 3.32 4.85
CA GLY A 241 2.43 4.34 4.20
C GLY A 241 1.33 4.95 5.09
N LEU A 242 0.91 4.33 6.21
CA LEU A 242 -0.05 4.96 7.13
C LEU A 242 0.44 6.32 7.64
N GLU A 243 1.72 6.44 7.92
CA GLU A 243 2.34 7.66 8.40
C GLU A 243 2.52 8.71 7.30
N ALA A 244 2.61 8.30 6.04
CA ALA A 244 2.85 9.19 4.91
C ALA A 244 1.83 10.33 4.83
N VAL A 245 0.56 10.06 5.18
CA VAL A 245 -0.50 11.08 5.24
C VAL A 245 -0.22 12.15 6.28
N SER A 246 0.26 11.76 7.46
CA SER A 246 0.59 12.71 8.54
C SER A 246 1.84 13.52 8.23
N ASN A 247 2.81 12.93 7.51
CA ASN A 247 3.99 13.64 7.03
C ASN A 247 3.63 14.63 5.92
N GLY A 248 2.65 14.31 5.08
CA GLY A 248 2.24 15.10 3.93
C GLY A 248 1.10 16.09 4.18
N VAL A 249 0.51 16.13 5.38
CA VAL A 249 -0.68 16.97 5.65
C VAL A 249 -0.46 18.45 5.39
N GLN A 250 0.75 18.95 5.53
CA GLN A 250 1.12 20.35 5.24
C GLN A 250 0.86 20.76 3.79
N PHE A 251 0.85 19.80 2.86
CA PHE A 251 0.66 20.05 1.43
C PHE A 251 -0.80 20.05 1.00
N PHE A 252 -1.73 19.66 1.86
CA PHE A 252 -3.14 19.59 1.53
C PHE A 252 -3.78 20.99 1.45
N ILE A 253 -4.71 21.15 0.51
CA ILE A 253 -5.55 22.35 0.46
C ILE A 253 -6.38 22.48 1.75
N ASN A 254 -6.66 23.71 2.15
CA ASN A 254 -7.50 23.95 3.32
C ASN A 254 -8.97 24.10 2.91
N GLU A 255 -9.53 23.06 2.30
CA GLU A 255 -10.91 23.01 1.85
C GLU A 255 -11.61 21.76 2.36
N ASP A 256 -12.94 21.83 2.43
CA ASP A 256 -13.74 20.65 2.71
C ASP A 256 -13.88 19.77 1.47
N VAL A 257 -13.77 18.47 1.64
CA VAL A 257 -14.08 17.47 0.61
C VAL A 257 -15.56 17.60 0.20
N ALA A 258 -15.88 17.32 -1.06
CA ALA A 258 -17.25 17.44 -1.60
C ALA A 258 -18.30 16.71 -0.75
N LEU A 259 -17.97 15.50 -0.26
CA LEU A 259 -18.83 14.74 0.65
C LEU A 259 -19.10 15.48 1.96
N VAL A 260 -18.09 16.14 2.52
CA VAL A 260 -18.21 16.91 3.76
C VAL A 260 -19.05 18.15 3.53
N LYS A 261 -18.85 18.86 2.40
CA LYS A 261 -19.70 20.00 1.99
C LYS A 261 -21.17 19.57 1.88
N TRP A 262 -21.41 18.46 1.20
CA TRP A 262 -22.74 17.86 1.08
C TRP A 262 -23.34 17.48 2.43
N GLY A 263 -22.57 16.78 3.28
CA GLY A 263 -23.01 16.34 4.60
C GLY A 263 -23.36 17.50 5.54
N LYS A 264 -22.55 18.55 5.56
CA LYS A 264 -22.85 19.78 6.33
C LYS A 264 -24.20 20.41 5.93
N LYS A 265 -24.52 20.36 4.62
CA LYS A 265 -25.78 20.93 4.07
C LYS A 265 -26.99 20.05 4.36
N HIS A 266 -26.88 18.72 4.19
CA HIS A 266 -28.03 17.82 4.22
C HIS A 266 -28.20 17.06 5.53
N MET A 267 -27.13 16.94 6.35
CA MET A 267 -27.11 16.18 7.61
C MET A 267 -26.54 17.02 8.77
N PRO A 268 -27.18 18.16 9.13
CA PRO A 268 -26.64 19.08 10.13
C PRO A 268 -26.58 18.48 11.55
N ARG A 269 -27.35 17.43 11.84
CA ARG A 269 -27.31 16.70 13.11
C ARG A 269 -25.94 16.08 13.38
N TRP A 270 -25.15 15.80 12.35
CA TRP A 270 -23.82 15.20 12.43
C TRP A 270 -22.68 16.24 12.41
N LYS A 271 -22.96 17.44 12.94
CA LYS A 271 -22.02 18.57 12.93
C LYS A 271 -20.62 18.20 13.45
N LYS A 272 -20.53 17.38 14.51
CA LYS A 272 -19.24 16.94 15.07
C LYS A 272 -18.46 16.07 14.09
N LEU A 273 -19.15 15.15 13.38
CA LEU A 273 -18.54 14.29 12.39
C LEU A 273 -18.03 15.11 11.20
N TRP A 274 -18.85 15.99 10.67
CA TRP A 274 -18.44 16.84 9.55
C TRP A 274 -17.34 17.83 9.94
N GLY A 275 -17.33 18.32 11.19
CA GLY A 275 -16.24 19.11 11.75
C GLY A 275 -14.93 18.34 11.86
N PHE A 276 -15.00 17.06 12.21
CA PHE A 276 -13.82 16.18 12.24
C PHE A 276 -13.17 16.02 10.87
N TYR A 277 -13.98 15.92 9.80
CA TYR A 277 -13.49 15.78 8.42
C TYR A 277 -13.34 17.11 7.67
N SER A 278 -13.31 18.25 8.37
CA SER A 278 -13.23 19.58 7.74
C SER A 278 -11.81 20.08 7.60
N GLY A 279 -11.58 20.86 6.55
CA GLY A 279 -10.32 21.56 6.27
C GLY A 279 -9.16 20.62 5.95
N LYS A 280 -7.97 21.13 6.08
CA LYS A 280 -6.70 20.46 5.78
C LYS A 280 -6.53 19.11 6.51
N SER A 281 -6.69 19.12 7.84
CA SER A 281 -6.66 17.88 8.64
C SER A 281 -7.82 16.94 8.28
N GLY A 282 -8.94 17.48 7.86
CA GLY A 282 -10.11 16.72 7.40
C GLY A 282 -9.84 15.93 6.13
N ILE A 283 -9.11 16.50 5.16
CA ILE A 283 -8.65 15.77 3.97
C ILE A 283 -7.75 14.60 4.40
N GLY A 284 -6.77 14.84 5.26
CA GLY A 284 -5.90 13.77 5.76
C GLY A 284 -6.68 12.65 6.43
N ARG A 285 -7.66 12.98 7.29
CA ARG A 285 -8.54 12.00 7.94
C ARG A 285 -9.39 11.23 6.95
N PHE A 286 -9.89 11.89 5.92
CA PHE A 286 -10.65 11.23 4.85
C PHE A 286 -9.78 10.22 4.09
N VAL A 287 -8.56 10.60 3.72
CA VAL A 287 -7.58 9.72 3.07
C VAL A 287 -7.25 8.55 3.99
N GLN A 288 -6.96 8.81 5.26
CA GLN A 288 -6.65 7.76 6.25
C GLN A 288 -7.82 6.79 6.46
N THR A 289 -9.05 7.29 6.48
CA THR A 289 -10.25 6.44 6.56
C THR A 289 -10.36 5.53 5.35
N SER A 290 -10.11 6.06 4.14
CA SER A 290 -10.12 5.23 2.93
C SER A 290 -9.06 4.13 2.97
N PHE A 291 -7.90 4.41 3.54
CA PHE A 291 -6.83 3.42 3.75
C PHE A 291 -7.27 2.30 4.70
N LEU A 292 -7.86 2.65 5.83
CA LEU A 292 -8.33 1.66 6.80
C LEU A 292 -9.32 0.67 6.19
N PHE A 293 -10.31 1.18 5.45
CA PHE A 293 -11.30 0.33 4.81
C PHE A 293 -10.70 -0.51 3.69
N TYR A 294 -9.98 0.11 2.77
CA TYR A 294 -9.37 -0.61 1.65
C TYR A 294 -8.38 -1.66 2.14
N GLY A 295 -7.42 -1.26 2.98
CA GLY A 295 -6.38 -2.16 3.45
C GLY A 295 -6.93 -3.33 4.23
N GLY A 296 -7.81 -3.08 5.20
CA GLY A 296 -8.41 -4.14 6.01
C GLY A 296 -9.20 -5.15 5.15
N LEU A 297 -10.05 -4.66 4.25
CA LEU A 297 -10.83 -5.52 3.36
C LEU A 297 -9.95 -6.30 2.40
N THR A 298 -8.95 -5.65 1.79
CA THR A 298 -8.05 -6.30 0.82
C THR A 298 -7.23 -7.40 1.50
N THR A 299 -6.69 -7.15 2.68
CA THR A 299 -5.90 -8.14 3.43
C THR A 299 -6.76 -9.37 3.76
N LEU A 300 -7.94 -9.17 4.29
CA LEU A 300 -8.86 -10.26 4.61
C LEU A 300 -9.25 -11.04 3.35
N PHE A 301 -9.57 -10.33 2.27
CA PHE A 301 -9.93 -10.93 0.99
C PHE A 301 -8.80 -11.77 0.42
N LEU A 302 -7.59 -11.21 0.29
CA LEU A 302 -6.43 -11.90 -0.25
C LEU A 302 -6.06 -13.12 0.60
N THR A 303 -6.10 -13.00 1.94
CA THR A 303 -5.82 -14.13 2.83
C THR A 303 -6.85 -15.23 2.68
N TYR A 304 -8.14 -14.90 2.61
CA TYR A 304 -9.21 -15.87 2.40
C TYR A 304 -8.99 -16.66 1.11
N PHE A 305 -8.75 -15.99 -0.02
CA PHE A 305 -8.56 -16.67 -1.29
C PHE A 305 -7.23 -17.41 -1.39
N SER A 306 -6.16 -16.88 -0.79
CA SER A 306 -4.88 -17.60 -0.69
C SER A 306 -5.06 -18.94 0.04
N LEU A 307 -5.76 -18.95 1.16
CA LEU A 307 -6.06 -20.16 1.89
C LEU A 307 -7.05 -21.09 1.14
N ARG A 308 -8.05 -20.51 0.50
CA ARG A 308 -9.07 -21.26 -0.24
C ARG A 308 -8.51 -22.01 -1.45
N PHE A 309 -7.54 -21.40 -2.15
CA PHE A 309 -6.92 -21.99 -3.34
C PHE A 309 -5.53 -22.58 -3.09
N ASN A 310 -5.07 -22.61 -1.84
CA ASN A 310 -3.73 -23.03 -1.45
C ASN A 310 -2.62 -22.30 -2.25
N VAL A 311 -2.81 -21.01 -2.50
CA VAL A 311 -1.87 -20.16 -3.21
C VAL A 311 -1.01 -19.44 -2.19
N PHE A 312 0.25 -19.83 -2.10
CA PHE A 312 1.18 -19.28 -1.11
C PHE A 312 2.44 -18.76 -1.77
N ASP A 313 3.22 -18.01 -1.02
CA ASP A 313 4.48 -17.50 -1.48
C ASP A 313 5.47 -18.63 -1.80
N GLY A 314 6.18 -18.44 -2.83
CA GLY A 314 7.02 -19.40 -3.51
C GLY A 314 6.73 -19.24 -4.99
N THR A 315 7.39 -19.99 -5.82
CA THR A 315 7.29 -19.89 -7.28
C THR A 315 5.87 -19.88 -7.85
N LEU A 316 4.92 -20.59 -7.22
CA LEU A 316 3.54 -20.65 -7.66
C LEU A 316 2.64 -19.55 -7.07
N GLY A 317 2.86 -19.15 -5.82
CA GLY A 317 1.97 -18.23 -5.12
C GLY A 317 2.03 -16.80 -5.63
N ARG A 318 3.22 -16.23 -5.71
CA ARG A 318 3.42 -14.88 -6.28
C ARG A 318 3.02 -14.85 -7.74
N THR A 319 3.41 -15.85 -8.51
CA THR A 319 3.12 -15.97 -9.93
C THR A 319 1.62 -16.09 -10.19
N LEU A 320 0.87 -16.82 -9.38
CA LEU A 320 -0.57 -17.00 -9.59
C LEU A 320 -1.34 -15.73 -9.26
N ILE A 321 -1.04 -15.04 -8.16
CA ILE A 321 -1.70 -13.77 -7.82
C ILE A 321 -1.31 -12.69 -8.83
N GLY A 322 -0.04 -12.60 -9.21
CA GLY A 322 0.44 -11.71 -10.27
C GLY A 322 -0.18 -12.05 -11.63
N ASN A 323 -0.19 -13.31 -12.02
CA ASN A 323 -0.78 -13.75 -13.27
C ASN A 323 -2.31 -13.62 -13.27
N LEU A 324 -3.01 -13.85 -12.18
CA LEU A 324 -4.45 -13.60 -12.08
C LEU A 324 -4.77 -12.11 -12.16
N ALA A 325 -3.91 -11.24 -11.63
CA ALA A 325 -4.03 -9.81 -11.84
C ALA A 325 -3.85 -9.42 -13.32
N PHE A 326 -3.10 -10.19 -14.09
CA PHE A 326 -2.82 -9.96 -15.52
C PHE A 326 -3.62 -10.82 -16.50
N ILE A 327 -4.10 -12.01 -16.12
CA ILE A 327 -4.98 -12.87 -16.95
C ILE A 327 -6.34 -12.20 -17.23
N GLY A 328 -6.76 -11.26 -16.42
CA GLY A 328 -7.90 -10.41 -16.76
C GLY A 328 -7.70 -9.55 -18.03
N PHE A 329 -6.51 -9.61 -18.66
CA PHE A 329 -6.15 -8.89 -19.89
C PHE A 329 -5.72 -9.79 -21.06
N SER A 330 -5.63 -11.06 -20.88
CA SER A 330 -5.46 -12.05 -21.93
C SER A 330 -6.77 -12.79 -22.19
#